data_74e400ed696d2986972e6964e0a4fb09
#
_entry.id   74e400ed696d2986972e6964e0a4fb09
#
_cell.length_a   1.000
_cell.length_b   1.000
_cell.length_c   1.000
_cell.angle_alpha   90.00
_cell.angle_beta   90.00
_cell.angle_gamma   90.00
#
_symmetry.space_group_name_H-M   'P 1'
#
loop_
_entity.id
_entity.type
_entity.pdbx_description
1 polymer ?
#
loop_
_entity_poly.entity_id
_entity_poly.type
_entity_poly.pdbx_seq_one_letter_code
_entity_poly.pdbx_strand_id
1 'polypeptide(L)'
;MNFKFGNLFTRLFWGGVKLLSLEQAVLSQLVELFPEQFREILETQLEACNLVQREVDGRALNFYRMVRGRVTREGVPNLPVRSGEVLLLKMTFNLHDRPELIYATMTAIDRQFFCINLSQDLRPIGNYTKIVAQDVTNSWRSGVVGAQHSVHRDKLKCL
;
A
#
# COMPACT_ATOMS: atom_id res chain seq x y z
N MET A 1 -0.42 3.04 -14.59
CA MET A 1 -0.06 4.25 -13.84
C MET A 1 1.40 4.16 -13.42
N ASN A 2 2.26 5.05 -13.89
CA ASN A 2 3.68 5.05 -13.48
C ASN A 2 3.83 5.96 -12.28
N PHE A 3 3.81 5.38 -11.08
CA PHE A 3 4.17 6.14 -9.88
C PHE A 3 5.63 6.61 -10.01
N LYS A 4 5.82 7.90 -10.19
CA LYS A 4 7.14 8.54 -10.08
C LYS A 4 7.48 8.64 -8.60
N PHE A 5 7.88 7.52 -7.99
CA PHE A 5 8.47 7.56 -6.67
C PHE A 5 9.64 8.53 -6.67
N GLY A 6 9.53 9.56 -5.84
CA GLY A 6 10.46 10.67 -5.77
C GLY A 6 11.94 10.26 -5.77
N ASN A 7 12.76 11.18 -6.14
CA ASN A 7 14.18 11.12 -6.48
C ASN A 7 14.97 9.93 -5.92
N LEU A 8 15.45 9.09 -6.84
CA LEU A 8 16.29 7.91 -6.59
C LEU A 8 17.52 8.23 -5.70
N PHE A 9 18.04 9.44 -5.78
CA PHE A 9 19.21 9.89 -5.00
C PHE A 9 18.94 9.99 -3.50
N THR A 10 17.76 10.41 -3.07
CA THR A 10 17.42 10.52 -1.65
C THR A 10 17.38 9.15 -0.98
N ARG A 11 17.02 8.09 -1.72
CA ARG A 11 16.95 6.71 -1.23
C ARG A 11 18.31 6.10 -0.93
N LEU A 12 19.33 6.44 -1.71
CA LEU A 12 20.69 5.94 -1.52
C LEU A 12 21.37 6.50 -0.26
N PHE A 13 21.07 7.75 0.09
CA PHE A 13 21.69 8.41 1.26
C PHE A 13 21.10 7.99 2.60
N TRP A 14 19.86 7.49 2.62
CA TRP A 14 19.13 7.18 3.85
C TRP A 14 18.94 5.68 4.10
N GLY A 15 19.60 4.82 3.33
CA GLY A 15 19.49 3.37 3.49
C GLY A 15 18.17 2.78 3.02
N GLY A 16 17.43 3.52 2.19
CA GLY A 16 16.17 3.04 1.60
C GLY A 16 16.37 1.93 0.59
N VAL A 17 15.35 1.11 0.41
CA VAL A 17 15.34 0.04 -0.58
C VAL A 17 14.53 0.43 -1.81
N LYS A 18 14.93 -0.09 -2.96
CA LYS A 18 14.11 -0.05 -4.16
C LYS A 18 13.03 -1.13 -4.07
N LEU A 19 11.80 -0.76 -4.37
CA LEU A 19 10.71 -1.74 -4.47
C LEU A 19 10.99 -2.73 -5.61
N LEU A 20 10.72 -4.00 -5.35
CA LEU A 20 10.71 -5.05 -6.37
C LEU A 20 9.51 -4.82 -7.30
N SER A 21 9.58 -5.36 -8.52
CA SER A 21 8.48 -5.25 -9.50
C SER A 21 7.15 -5.78 -8.93
N LEU A 22 7.20 -6.88 -8.21
CA LEU A 22 6.03 -7.46 -7.56
C LEU A 22 5.49 -6.59 -6.42
N GLU A 23 6.36 -6.01 -5.58
CA GLU A 23 5.96 -5.07 -4.53
C GLU A 23 5.30 -3.81 -5.12
N GLN A 24 5.82 -3.32 -6.24
CA GLN A 24 5.22 -2.21 -6.98
C GLN A 24 3.84 -2.57 -7.53
N ALA A 25 3.67 -3.78 -8.07
CA ALA A 25 2.40 -4.26 -8.58
C ALA A 25 1.37 -4.41 -7.44
N VAL A 26 1.77 -4.93 -6.28
CA VAL A 26 0.93 -5.02 -5.08
C VAL A 26 0.50 -3.63 -4.61
N LEU A 27 1.44 -2.69 -4.50
CA LEU A 27 1.13 -1.31 -4.10
C LEU A 27 0.15 -0.65 -5.08
N SER A 28 0.41 -0.77 -6.39
CA SER A 28 -0.48 -0.21 -7.42
C SER A 28 -1.89 -0.79 -7.32
N GLN A 29 -2.00 -2.09 -7.15
CA GLN A 29 -3.30 -2.75 -6.99
C GLN A 29 -4.03 -2.30 -5.72
N LEU A 30 -3.33 -2.15 -4.59
CA LEU A 30 -3.91 -1.64 -3.35
C LEU A 30 -4.43 -0.20 -3.52
N VAL A 31 -3.70 0.64 -4.25
CA VAL A 31 -4.13 2.02 -4.54
C VAL A 31 -5.35 2.05 -5.45
N GLU A 32 -5.39 1.21 -6.49
CA GLU A 32 -6.55 1.09 -7.38
C GLU A 32 -7.81 0.62 -6.66
N LEU A 33 -7.67 -0.28 -5.69
CA LEU A 33 -8.75 -0.81 -4.88
C LEU A 33 -9.17 0.15 -3.74
N PHE A 34 -8.38 1.19 -3.48
CA PHE A 34 -8.73 2.20 -2.48
C PHE A 34 -9.91 3.04 -2.97
N PRO A 35 -10.83 3.47 -2.08
CA PRO A 35 -11.98 4.25 -2.47
C PRO A 35 -11.60 5.50 -3.25
N GLU A 36 -12.21 5.68 -4.42
CA GLU A 36 -11.88 6.72 -5.39
C GLU A 36 -11.85 8.12 -4.76
N GLN A 37 -12.82 8.44 -3.93
CA GLN A 37 -12.95 9.73 -3.25
C GLN A 37 -11.78 10.09 -2.32
N PHE A 38 -10.96 9.12 -1.93
CA PHE A 38 -9.79 9.33 -1.05
C PHE A 38 -8.48 8.90 -1.70
N ARG A 39 -8.55 8.39 -2.92
CA ARG A 39 -7.39 7.90 -3.65
C ARG A 39 -6.38 9.01 -3.90
N GLU A 40 -6.82 10.19 -4.29
CA GLU A 40 -5.97 11.37 -4.50
C GLU A 40 -5.16 11.74 -3.26
N ILE A 41 -5.77 11.67 -2.07
CA ILE A 41 -5.07 11.90 -0.81
C ILE A 41 -3.98 10.84 -0.60
N LEU A 42 -4.31 9.57 -0.82
CA LEU A 42 -3.37 8.45 -0.68
C LEU A 42 -2.21 8.59 -1.66
N GLU A 43 -2.48 8.91 -2.92
CA GLU A 43 -1.47 9.13 -3.96
C GLU A 43 -0.55 10.29 -3.60
N THR A 44 -1.10 11.41 -3.12
CA THR A 44 -0.31 12.56 -2.63
C THR A 44 0.60 12.16 -1.46
N GLN A 45 0.11 11.33 -0.55
CA GLN A 45 0.93 10.82 0.56
C GLN A 45 2.06 9.91 0.07
N LEU A 46 1.77 9.01 -0.88
CA LEU A 46 2.75 8.11 -1.49
C LEU A 46 3.83 8.88 -2.27
N GLU A 47 3.43 9.88 -3.04
CA GLU A 47 4.36 10.75 -3.78
C GLU A 47 5.30 11.54 -2.85
N ALA A 48 4.79 11.96 -1.69
CA ALA A 48 5.59 12.63 -0.68
C ALA A 48 6.62 11.71 0.00
N CYS A 49 6.42 10.38 -0.04
CA CYS A 49 7.36 9.41 0.53
C CYS A 49 8.62 9.31 -0.33
N ASN A 50 9.78 9.53 0.29
CA ASN A 50 11.07 9.47 -0.38
C ASN A 50 12.03 8.42 0.22
N LEU A 51 11.59 7.68 1.21
CA LEU A 51 12.31 6.58 1.83
C LEU A 51 11.37 5.39 2.00
N VAL A 52 11.81 4.22 1.54
CA VAL A 52 11.14 2.95 1.80
C VAL A 52 12.12 2.05 2.54
N GLN A 53 11.70 1.49 3.66
CA GLN A 53 12.45 0.49 4.40
C GLN A 53 11.72 -0.84 4.35
N ARG A 54 12.43 -1.90 3.97
CA ARG A 54 11.94 -3.27 4.05
C ARG A 54 12.44 -3.90 5.34
N GLU A 55 11.55 -4.53 6.08
CA GLU A 55 11.95 -5.30 7.25
C GLU A 55 12.81 -6.51 6.87
N VAL A 56 13.57 -7.01 7.84
CA VAL A 56 14.56 -8.06 7.62
C VAL A 56 13.93 -9.34 7.08
N ASP A 57 12.74 -9.67 7.56
CA ASP A 57 11.96 -10.84 7.12
C ASP A 57 11.28 -10.64 5.74
N GLY A 58 11.38 -9.44 5.16
CA GLY A 58 10.81 -9.10 3.87
C GLY A 58 9.29 -8.95 3.84
N ARG A 59 8.61 -8.99 5.00
CA ARG A 59 7.15 -8.98 5.10
C ARG A 59 6.55 -7.62 5.33
N ALA A 60 7.34 -6.60 5.64
CA ALA A 60 6.84 -5.24 5.77
C ALA A 60 7.66 -4.26 4.96
N LEU A 61 6.96 -3.32 4.35
CA LEU A 61 7.48 -2.17 3.62
C LEU A 61 6.98 -0.91 4.30
N ASN A 62 7.88 -0.21 4.99
CA ASN A 62 7.58 1.02 5.69
C ASN A 62 7.95 2.22 4.82
N PHE A 63 7.03 3.17 4.71
CA PHE A 63 7.15 4.35 3.84
C PHE A 63 7.31 5.60 4.70
N TYR A 64 8.31 6.39 4.40
CA TYR A 64 8.63 7.61 5.15
C TYR A 64 8.82 8.81 4.23
N ARG A 65 8.39 9.96 4.72
CA ARG A 65 8.81 11.24 4.19
C ARG A 65 9.95 11.77 5.05
N MET A 66 11.12 11.91 4.43
CA MET A 66 12.32 12.46 5.09
C MET A 66 12.57 13.88 4.61
N VAL A 67 12.68 14.81 5.53
CA VAL A 67 13.08 16.20 5.26
C VAL A 67 14.22 16.58 6.21
N ARG A 68 15.36 17.00 5.64
CA ARG A 68 16.56 17.39 6.42
C ARG A 68 16.97 16.32 7.45
N GLY A 69 16.90 15.05 7.09
CA GLY A 69 17.31 13.94 7.95
C GLY A 69 16.31 13.52 9.03
N ARG A 70 15.11 14.06 9.02
CA ARG A 70 14.06 13.72 9.99
C ARG A 70 12.81 13.21 9.29
N VAL A 71 12.17 12.22 9.89
CA VAL A 71 10.83 11.80 9.47
C VAL A 71 9.86 12.93 9.77
N THR A 72 9.05 13.30 8.80
CA THR A 72 8.01 14.33 8.97
C THR A 72 6.72 13.90 8.29
N ARG A 73 5.61 14.40 8.80
CA ARG A 73 4.27 14.26 8.22
C ARG A 73 3.68 15.60 7.82
N GLU A 74 4.43 16.68 8.01
CA GLU A 74 3.96 18.05 7.74
C GLU A 74 3.74 18.28 6.25
N GLY A 75 2.71 19.08 5.93
CA GLY A 75 2.42 19.50 4.56
C GLY A 75 1.87 18.41 3.64
N VAL A 76 1.40 17.30 4.20
CA VAL A 76 0.73 16.22 3.46
C VAL A 76 -0.71 16.11 3.96
N PRO A 77 -1.71 16.00 3.06
CA PRO A 77 -3.11 15.90 3.47
C PRO A 77 -3.36 14.63 4.28
N ASN A 78 -4.27 14.70 5.24
CA ASN A 78 -4.62 13.57 6.09
C ASN A 78 -5.75 12.73 5.47
N LEU A 79 -5.64 11.41 5.58
CA LEU A 79 -6.76 10.51 5.31
C LEU A 79 -7.89 10.74 6.33
N PRO A 80 -9.16 10.59 5.93
CA PRO A 80 -10.32 10.77 6.81
C PRO A 80 -10.55 9.54 7.70
N VAL A 81 -9.52 9.14 8.42
CA VAL A 81 -9.54 8.03 9.38
C VAL A 81 -9.18 8.53 10.78
N ARG A 82 -9.45 7.74 11.80
CA ARG A 82 -9.06 8.07 13.18
C ARG A 82 -7.54 8.18 13.32
N SER A 83 -7.07 8.89 14.35
CA SER A 83 -5.66 8.85 14.77
C SER A 83 -5.29 7.48 15.33
N GLY A 84 -3.99 7.22 15.39
CA GLY A 84 -3.43 5.93 15.77
C GLY A 84 -3.25 5.03 14.56
N GLU A 85 -3.04 3.77 14.81
CA GLU A 85 -2.89 2.76 13.76
C GLU A 85 -4.26 2.31 13.22
N VAL A 86 -4.40 2.34 11.91
CA VAL A 86 -5.65 1.97 11.22
C VAL A 86 -5.32 1.07 10.03
N LEU A 87 -5.93 -0.11 10.00
CA LEU A 87 -5.94 -0.95 8.81
C LEU A 87 -6.85 -0.30 7.75
N LEU A 88 -6.28 0.11 6.64
CA LEU A 88 -7.00 0.76 5.54
C LEU A 88 -7.66 -0.26 4.60
N LEU A 89 -6.86 -1.22 4.15
CA LEU A 89 -7.26 -2.20 3.14
C LEU A 89 -6.56 -3.52 3.38
N LYS A 90 -7.27 -4.61 3.14
CA LYS A 90 -6.70 -5.95 3.02
C LYS A 90 -7.03 -6.51 1.64
N MET A 91 -6.04 -7.00 0.94
CA MET A 91 -6.18 -7.69 -0.34
C MET A 91 -5.64 -9.11 -0.22
N THR A 92 -6.38 -10.07 -0.75
CA THR A 92 -5.92 -11.45 -0.96
C THR A 92 -5.71 -11.63 -2.45
N PHE A 93 -4.58 -12.17 -2.84
CA PHE A 93 -4.25 -12.39 -4.24
C PHE A 93 -3.41 -13.66 -4.43
N ASN A 94 -3.39 -14.16 -5.64
CA ASN A 94 -2.42 -15.16 -6.08
C ASN A 94 -1.64 -14.66 -7.29
N LEU A 95 -0.54 -15.31 -7.58
CA LEU A 95 0.23 -15.10 -8.79
C LEU A 95 -0.26 -16.06 -9.85
N HIS A 96 -0.24 -15.61 -11.11
CA HIS A 96 -0.85 -16.37 -12.22
C HIS A 96 -0.44 -17.85 -12.29
N ASP A 97 0.82 -18.16 -11.96
CA ASP A 97 1.37 -19.53 -12.05
C ASP A 97 1.54 -20.20 -10.67
N ARG A 98 1.00 -19.58 -9.60
CA ARG A 98 1.11 -20.10 -8.24
C ARG A 98 -0.24 -20.07 -7.56
N PRO A 99 -0.74 -21.21 -7.06
CA PRO A 99 -2.05 -21.29 -6.40
C PRO A 99 -2.01 -20.71 -4.97
N GLU A 100 -0.84 -20.42 -4.43
CA GLU A 100 -0.67 -19.91 -3.07
C GLU A 100 -1.33 -18.53 -2.91
N LEU A 101 -2.16 -18.42 -1.88
CA LEU A 101 -2.79 -17.16 -1.51
C LEU A 101 -1.82 -16.30 -0.70
N ILE A 102 -1.65 -15.09 -1.15
CA ILE A 102 -0.83 -14.06 -0.48
C ILE A 102 -1.77 -12.97 0.03
N TYR A 103 -1.53 -12.49 1.23
CA TYR A 103 -2.25 -11.34 1.77
C TYR A 103 -1.35 -10.11 1.73
N ALA A 104 -1.94 -8.99 1.35
CA ALA A 104 -1.35 -7.68 1.51
C ALA A 104 -2.30 -6.80 2.32
N THR A 105 -1.77 -6.10 3.32
CA THR A 105 -2.53 -5.13 4.09
C THR A 105 -1.87 -3.76 3.98
N MET A 106 -2.70 -2.73 3.88
CA MET A 106 -2.27 -1.34 3.88
C MET A 106 -2.67 -0.70 5.22
N THR A 107 -1.73 -0.09 5.89
CA THR A 107 -1.93 0.50 7.22
C THR A 107 -1.56 1.99 7.20
N ALA A 108 -2.36 2.79 7.90
CA ALA A 108 -2.06 4.19 8.20
C ALA A 108 -1.73 4.35 9.69
N ILE A 109 -0.86 5.30 10.00
CA ILE A 109 -0.59 5.77 11.35
C ILE A 109 -0.86 7.26 11.40
N ASP A 110 -1.68 7.69 12.38
CA ASP A 110 -2.07 9.08 12.56
C ASP A 110 -2.55 9.74 11.27
N ARG A 111 -3.45 9.05 10.58
CA ARG A 111 -4.13 9.53 9.37
C ARG A 111 -3.23 9.64 8.12
N GLN A 112 -2.03 9.06 8.17
CA GLN A 112 -1.14 9.01 7.03
C GLN A 112 -0.74 7.59 6.70
N PHE A 113 -0.70 7.27 5.42
CA PHE A 113 -0.20 5.99 4.94
C PHE A 113 1.20 5.72 5.51
N PHE A 114 1.41 4.51 6.00
CA PHE A 114 2.65 4.15 6.66
C PHE A 114 3.29 2.89 6.09
N CYS A 115 2.55 1.79 6.02
CA CYS A 115 3.16 0.53 5.61
C CYS A 115 2.25 -0.39 4.80
N ILE A 116 2.90 -1.31 4.09
CA ILE A 116 2.30 -2.50 3.52
C ILE A 116 2.88 -3.71 4.26
N ASN A 117 2.00 -4.55 4.82
CA ASN A 117 2.40 -5.83 5.36
C ASN A 117 1.99 -6.94 4.40
N LEU A 118 2.86 -7.92 4.24
CA LEU A 118 2.71 -9.08 3.36
C LEU A 118 2.71 -10.37 4.19
N SER A 119 1.92 -11.35 3.81
CA SER A 119 1.92 -12.66 4.49
C SER A 119 3.24 -13.42 4.31
N GLN A 120 4.01 -13.08 3.29
CA GLN A 120 5.30 -13.71 3.00
C GLN A 120 6.25 -12.74 2.32
N ASP A 121 7.53 -13.09 2.35
CA ASP A 121 8.58 -12.38 1.63
C ASP A 121 8.43 -12.57 0.12
N LEU A 122 8.38 -11.46 -0.61
CA LEU A 122 8.26 -11.50 -2.08
C LEU A 122 9.61 -11.58 -2.81
N ARG A 123 10.73 -11.41 -2.11
CA ARG A 123 12.08 -11.47 -2.72
C ARG A 123 12.39 -12.77 -3.45
N PRO A 124 12.02 -13.96 -2.92
CA PRO A 124 12.28 -15.22 -3.59
C PRO A 124 11.45 -15.47 -4.85
N ILE A 125 10.39 -14.68 -5.06
CA ILE A 125 9.45 -14.87 -6.17
C ILE A 125 9.99 -14.27 -7.48
N GLY A 126 10.95 -13.33 -7.39
CA GLY A 126 11.59 -12.74 -8.54
C GLY A 126 10.77 -11.65 -9.24
N ASN A 127 11.02 -11.44 -10.52
CA ASN A 127 10.41 -10.37 -11.33
C ASN A 127 9.03 -10.79 -11.86
N TYR A 128 8.11 -11.04 -10.96
CA TYR A 128 6.73 -11.37 -11.31
C TYR A 128 5.86 -10.11 -11.27
N THR A 129 4.99 -9.92 -12.25
CA THR A 129 4.19 -8.68 -12.36
C THR A 129 2.69 -8.90 -12.43
N LYS A 130 2.23 -10.13 -12.70
CA LYS A 130 0.80 -10.40 -12.86
C LYS A 130 0.18 -10.91 -11.58
N ILE A 131 -0.62 -10.06 -10.97
CA ILE A 131 -1.40 -10.32 -9.76
C ILE A 131 -2.85 -10.57 -10.16
N VAL A 132 -3.47 -11.57 -9.54
CA VAL A 132 -4.90 -11.82 -9.64
C VAL A 132 -5.50 -11.60 -8.26
N ALA A 133 -6.12 -10.44 -8.05
CA ALA A 133 -6.82 -10.14 -6.82
C ALA A 133 -8.07 -11.03 -6.69
N GLN A 134 -8.25 -11.66 -5.52
CA GLN A 134 -9.36 -12.56 -5.26
C GLN A 134 -10.38 -12.00 -4.29
N ASP A 135 -9.92 -11.32 -3.26
CA ASP A 135 -10.81 -10.74 -2.25
C ASP A 135 -10.22 -9.43 -1.71
N VAL A 136 -11.10 -8.48 -1.45
CA VAL A 136 -10.72 -7.15 -0.96
C VAL A 136 -11.65 -6.76 0.18
N THR A 137 -11.05 -6.42 1.31
CA THR A 137 -11.78 -5.95 2.49
C THR A 137 -11.33 -4.54 2.84
N ASN A 138 -12.26 -3.60 2.85
CA ASN A 138 -12.06 -2.24 3.33
C ASN A 138 -12.38 -2.17 4.82
N SER A 139 -11.36 -2.05 5.65
CA SER A 139 -11.54 -2.09 7.12
C SER A 139 -11.77 -0.73 7.75
N TRP A 140 -11.44 0.36 7.06
CA TRP A 140 -11.55 1.72 7.60
C TRP A 140 -12.99 2.24 7.73
N ARG A 141 -13.95 1.61 7.04
CA ARG A 141 -15.39 1.98 7.13
C ARG A 141 -16.01 1.69 8.49
N SER A 142 -15.44 0.79 9.26
CA SER A 142 -15.95 0.45 10.60
C SER A 142 -15.66 1.52 11.67
N GLY A 143 -14.89 2.56 11.36
CA GLY A 143 -14.59 3.69 12.25
C GLY A 143 -15.31 5.00 11.88
N VAL A 144 -15.98 5.07 10.75
CA VAL A 144 -16.82 6.21 10.37
C VAL A 144 -18.25 5.95 10.85
N VAL A 145 -18.69 6.67 11.85
CA VAL A 145 -20.07 6.64 12.35
C VAL A 145 -21.03 6.88 11.18
N GLY A 146 -21.75 5.84 10.78
CA GLY A 146 -22.94 5.91 9.94
C GLY A 146 -22.72 5.80 8.43
N ALA A 147 -22.38 4.62 7.91
CA ALA A 147 -22.86 4.18 6.59
C ALA A 147 -22.62 2.67 6.42
N GLN A 148 -23.60 1.87 6.70
CA GLN A 148 -23.70 0.50 6.19
C GLN A 148 -24.05 0.57 4.70
N HIS A 149 -23.10 0.22 3.85
CA HIS A 149 -23.41 -0.19 2.47
C HIS A 149 -22.65 -1.49 2.20
N SER A 150 -23.41 -2.56 2.10
CA SER A 150 -22.97 -3.84 1.57
C SER A 150 -22.63 -3.65 0.08
N VAL A 151 -21.37 -3.82 -0.27
CA VAL A 151 -20.99 -3.88 -1.68
C VAL A 151 -21.33 -5.27 -2.21
N HIS A 152 -22.32 -5.29 -3.08
CA HIS A 152 -22.74 -6.43 -3.87
C HIS A 152 -21.54 -6.97 -4.68
N ARG A 153 -21.37 -8.29 -4.62
CA ARG A 153 -20.45 -9.04 -5.48
C ARG A 153 -20.95 -8.94 -6.92
N ASP A 154 -20.35 -8.08 -7.71
CA ASP A 154 -20.47 -8.19 -9.15
C ASP A 154 -19.26 -8.94 -9.71
N LYS A 155 -19.61 -10.03 -10.39
CA LYS A 155 -18.72 -10.96 -11.07
C LYS A 155 -17.91 -10.22 -12.12
N LEU A 156 -16.62 -10.08 -11.92
CA LEU A 156 -15.68 -9.75 -12.98
C LEU A 156 -15.59 -10.95 -13.92
N LYS A 157 -16.29 -10.86 -15.04
CA LYS A 157 -16.08 -11.74 -16.20
C LYS A 157 -14.76 -11.32 -16.86
N CYS A 158 -13.91 -12.32 -17.04
CA CYS A 158 -12.71 -12.22 -17.87
C CYS A 158 -13.08 -11.86 -19.32
N LEU A 159 -12.39 -10.91 -19.89
CA LEU A 159 -12.10 -10.80 -21.32
C LEU A 159 -10.59 -10.79 -21.47
#